data_49720f8aba16f480cb92a178796feb13
#
_entry.id   49720f8aba16f480cb92a178796feb13
#
_cell.length_a   1.000
_cell.length_b   1.000
_cell.length_c   1.000
_cell.angle_alpha   90.00
_cell.angle_beta   90.00
_cell.angle_gamma   90.00
#
_symmetry.space_group_name_H-M   'P 1'
#
loop_
_entity.id
_entity.type
_entity.pdbx_description
1 polymer ?
#
loop_
_entity_poly.entity_id
_entity_poly.type
_entity_poly.pdbx_seq_one_letter_code
_entity_poly.pdbx_strand_id
1 'polypeptide(L)'
;MERKKILANKDNFGGVRSYSSIRYIVLHYTANDGDKAENNAKYFQTAHKPATSAHYFVDDDTIVQSVPDNYVAWSVGGNRYFDIEKTGGGKLYKKVTNANSISIEMCGTKKDGKGTASKKTMKNAAALCVELMEKYGIDMDHVVRHFDVNGKHCPVYFMNDAAWEKFKDRIRNQNFETDKSYV
;
A
#
# COMPACT_ATOMS: atom_id res chain seq x y z
N MET A 1 17.58 4.86 -3.06
CA MET A 1 16.56 4.03 -2.37
C MET A 1 16.93 2.57 -2.54
N GLU A 2 17.10 1.85 -1.45
CA GLU A 2 17.50 0.44 -1.45
C GLU A 2 16.28 -0.47 -1.70
N ARG A 3 16.48 -1.57 -2.43
CA ARG A 3 15.45 -2.59 -2.68
C ARG A 3 15.85 -3.90 -2.04
N LYS A 4 14.96 -4.48 -1.23
CA LYS A 4 15.18 -5.74 -0.52
C LYS A 4 14.02 -6.70 -0.71
N LYS A 5 14.31 -8.00 -0.54
CA LYS A 5 13.29 -9.05 -0.42
C LYS A 5 13.46 -9.72 0.95
N ILE A 6 12.43 -9.62 1.78
CA ILE A 6 12.32 -10.29 3.07
C ILE A 6 10.95 -10.95 3.09
N LEU A 7 10.90 -12.19 2.64
CA LEU A 7 9.63 -12.86 2.38
C LEU A 7 8.92 -13.25 3.67
N ALA A 8 7.63 -13.00 3.72
CA ALA A 8 6.74 -13.43 4.79
C ALA A 8 6.65 -14.96 4.88
N ASN A 9 6.28 -15.46 6.05
CA ASN A 9 5.93 -16.86 6.24
C ASN A 9 4.73 -17.22 5.34
N LYS A 10 4.77 -18.41 4.74
CA LYS A 10 3.71 -18.90 3.82
C LYS A 10 2.32 -18.91 4.44
N ASP A 11 2.23 -19.05 5.76
CA ASP A 11 0.96 -19.06 6.48
C ASP A 11 0.35 -17.65 6.63
N ASN A 12 1.05 -16.59 6.23
CA ASN A 12 0.59 -15.20 6.30
C ASN A 12 0.00 -14.67 4.98
N PHE A 13 0.03 -15.43 3.89
CA PHE A 13 -0.51 -15.00 2.60
C PHE A 13 -1.14 -16.15 1.82
N GLY A 14 -1.96 -15.83 0.83
CA GLY A 14 -2.69 -16.79 0.02
C GLY A 14 -1.90 -17.39 -1.14
N GLY A 15 -2.61 -18.15 -1.97
CA GLY A 15 -2.04 -18.86 -3.11
C GLY A 15 -1.57 -17.98 -4.26
N VAL A 16 -1.10 -18.65 -5.31
CA VAL A 16 -0.66 -18.01 -6.57
C VAL A 16 -1.85 -17.40 -7.30
N ARG A 17 -1.62 -16.26 -7.94
CA ARG A 17 -2.56 -15.59 -8.85
C ARG A 17 -1.88 -15.23 -10.17
N SER A 18 -2.70 -15.04 -11.23
CA SER A 18 -2.20 -14.48 -12.48
C SER A 18 -1.82 -13.01 -12.31
N TYR A 19 -0.75 -12.56 -12.97
CA TYR A 19 -0.40 -11.12 -13.03
C TYR A 19 -1.51 -10.29 -13.67
N SER A 20 -2.26 -10.83 -14.62
CA SER A 20 -3.41 -10.16 -15.25
C SER A 20 -4.59 -9.94 -14.30
N SER A 21 -4.62 -10.59 -13.13
CA SER A 21 -5.63 -10.33 -12.10
C SER A 21 -5.32 -9.09 -11.27
N ILE A 22 -4.09 -8.57 -11.32
CA ILE A 22 -3.66 -7.39 -10.56
C ILE A 22 -4.22 -6.15 -11.25
N ARG A 23 -5.16 -5.48 -10.60
CA ARG A 23 -5.93 -4.34 -11.14
C ARG A 23 -5.85 -3.10 -10.27
N TYR A 24 -5.43 -3.22 -9.02
CA TYR A 24 -5.44 -2.15 -8.03
C TYR A 24 -4.13 -2.08 -7.25
N ILE A 25 -3.76 -0.87 -6.87
CA ILE A 25 -2.75 -0.60 -5.85
C ILE A 25 -3.47 -0.02 -4.64
N VAL A 26 -3.30 -0.62 -3.46
CA VAL A 26 -3.93 -0.16 -2.21
C VAL A 26 -2.87 0.36 -1.27
N LEU A 27 -3.02 1.64 -0.89
CA LEU A 27 -2.16 2.31 0.08
C LEU A 27 -2.65 2.05 1.50
N HIS A 28 -1.70 1.69 2.37
CA HIS A 28 -1.86 1.49 3.79
C HIS A 28 -0.78 2.25 4.57
N TYR A 29 -0.87 2.22 5.88
CA TYR A 29 0.17 2.68 6.79
C TYR A 29 0.28 1.70 7.96
N THR A 30 1.48 1.51 8.48
CA THR A 30 1.74 0.56 9.58
C THR A 30 1.17 1.02 10.92
N ALA A 31 0.84 2.30 11.05
CA ALA A 31 0.39 2.94 12.29
C ALA A 31 1.41 2.85 13.46
N ASN A 32 2.66 2.54 13.17
CA ASN A 32 3.75 2.44 14.14
C ASN A 32 4.66 3.66 14.07
N ASP A 33 5.08 4.16 15.24
CA ASP A 33 5.97 5.30 15.31
C ASP A 33 7.43 4.89 15.10
N GLY A 34 8.07 5.51 14.10
CA GLY A 34 9.49 5.32 13.82
C GLY A 34 9.88 3.92 13.34
N ASP A 35 8.92 3.10 12.93
CA ASP A 35 9.19 1.76 12.42
C ASP A 35 9.88 1.80 11.05
N LYS A 36 10.53 0.70 10.70
CA LYS A 36 11.26 0.52 9.45
C LYS A 36 10.65 -0.59 8.60
N ALA A 37 10.77 -0.44 7.28
CA ALA A 37 10.27 -1.41 6.31
C ALA A 37 10.82 -2.82 6.56
N GLU A 38 12.10 -2.93 6.87
CA GLU A 38 12.72 -4.23 7.19
C GLU A 38 12.16 -4.87 8.45
N ASN A 39 11.91 -4.08 9.50
CA ASN A 39 11.40 -4.60 10.76
C ASN A 39 9.98 -5.15 10.59
N ASN A 40 9.14 -4.44 9.83
CA ASN A 40 7.82 -4.94 9.48
C ASN A 40 7.89 -6.23 8.65
N ALA A 41 8.72 -6.27 7.62
CA ALA A 41 8.88 -7.48 6.81
C ALA A 41 9.40 -8.67 7.63
N LYS A 42 10.37 -8.45 8.54
CA LYS A 42 10.87 -9.48 9.46
C LYS A 42 9.80 -9.98 10.43
N TYR A 43 8.92 -9.09 10.92
CA TYR A 43 7.78 -9.49 11.76
C TYR A 43 6.92 -10.53 11.04
N PHE A 44 6.65 -10.37 9.77
CA PHE A 44 5.84 -11.31 8.98
C PHE A 44 6.57 -12.60 8.56
N GLN A 45 7.86 -12.78 8.90
CA GLN A 45 8.55 -14.05 8.73
C GLN A 45 8.06 -15.13 9.71
N THR A 46 7.39 -14.73 10.81
CA THR A 46 6.68 -15.64 11.72
C THR A 46 5.21 -15.72 11.32
N ALA A 47 4.59 -16.89 11.50
CA ALA A 47 3.16 -17.07 11.28
C ALA A 47 2.33 -16.31 12.32
N HIS A 48 1.27 -15.65 11.90
CA HIS A 48 0.38 -14.85 12.74
C HIS A 48 -1.06 -15.37 12.70
N LYS A 49 -1.81 -15.11 13.78
CA LYS A 49 -3.26 -15.40 13.86
C LYS A 49 -3.99 -14.18 14.40
N PRO A 50 -4.92 -13.57 13.66
CA PRO A 50 -5.24 -13.91 12.25
C PRO A 50 -4.06 -13.63 11.33
N ALA A 51 -3.95 -14.42 10.27
CA ALA A 51 -2.91 -14.24 9.26
C ALA A 51 -3.14 -12.96 8.46
N THR A 52 -2.09 -12.16 8.32
CA THR A 52 -2.07 -10.89 7.59
C THR A 52 -0.73 -10.71 6.89
N SER A 53 -0.70 -9.92 5.83
CA SER A 53 0.53 -9.57 5.12
C SER A 53 0.33 -8.38 4.19
N ALA A 54 1.43 -7.81 3.71
CA ALA A 54 1.46 -6.83 2.63
C ALA A 54 2.48 -7.25 1.57
N HIS A 55 2.31 -6.76 0.33
CA HIS A 55 3.28 -7.01 -0.72
C HIS A 55 4.55 -6.21 -0.48
N TYR A 56 4.42 -4.95 -0.08
CA TYR A 56 5.53 -4.04 0.11
C TYR A 56 5.42 -3.24 1.40
N PHE A 57 6.57 -3.05 2.04
CA PHE A 57 6.79 -2.08 3.11
C PHE A 57 7.76 -1.01 2.60
N VAL A 58 7.46 0.26 2.87
CA VAL A 58 8.22 1.41 2.36
C VAL A 58 8.54 2.36 3.50
N ASP A 59 9.81 2.71 3.64
CA ASP A 59 10.27 3.77 4.55
C ASP A 59 11.15 4.80 3.80
N ASP A 60 11.87 5.64 4.54
CA ASP A 60 12.73 6.68 3.99
C ASP A 60 13.85 6.15 3.11
N ASP A 61 14.36 4.98 3.41
CA ASP A 61 15.60 4.46 2.87
C ASP A 61 15.40 3.23 2.00
N THR A 62 14.33 2.44 2.30
CA THR A 62 14.18 1.08 1.79
C THR A 62 12.76 0.81 1.29
N ILE A 63 12.66 0.05 0.21
CA ILE A 63 11.45 -0.68 -0.19
C ILE A 63 11.73 -2.16 -0.01
N VAL A 64 10.90 -2.83 0.78
CA VAL A 64 11.01 -4.26 1.04
C VAL A 64 9.82 -4.99 0.45
N GLN A 65 10.06 -5.94 -0.47
CA GLN A 65 9.06 -6.89 -0.91
C GLN A 65 8.93 -8.01 0.10
N SER A 66 7.73 -8.17 0.67
CA SER A 66 7.42 -9.19 1.67
C SER A 66 6.55 -10.33 1.12
N VAL A 67 5.65 -10.03 0.18
CA VAL A 67 4.91 -11.06 -0.58
C VAL A 67 5.18 -10.85 -2.07
N PRO A 68 5.53 -11.90 -2.84
CA PRO A 68 5.70 -11.75 -4.28
C PRO A 68 4.38 -11.35 -4.97
N ASP A 69 4.45 -10.56 -6.02
CA ASP A 69 3.26 -9.97 -6.69
C ASP A 69 2.28 -11.02 -7.22
N ASN A 70 2.79 -12.18 -7.62
CA ASN A 70 1.97 -13.30 -8.09
C ASN A 70 1.37 -14.15 -6.97
N TYR A 71 1.44 -13.70 -5.72
CA TYR A 71 0.74 -14.28 -4.57
C TYR A 71 -0.27 -13.28 -3.99
N VAL A 72 -1.21 -13.78 -3.21
CA VAL A 72 -2.28 -12.98 -2.61
C VAL A 72 -1.85 -12.54 -1.20
N ALA A 73 -1.49 -11.29 -1.00
CA ALA A 73 -1.31 -10.76 0.36
C ALA A 73 -2.68 -10.52 1.02
N TRP A 74 -2.76 -10.73 2.32
CA TRP A 74 -4.01 -10.55 3.10
C TRP A 74 -3.99 -9.20 3.82
N SER A 75 -4.43 -8.14 3.13
CA SER A 75 -4.35 -6.75 3.58
C SER A 75 -5.67 -5.97 3.56
N VAL A 76 -6.60 -6.32 2.66
CA VAL A 76 -7.87 -5.59 2.46
C VAL A 76 -9.11 -6.45 2.74
N GLY A 77 -8.92 -7.58 3.41
CA GLY A 77 -10.02 -8.45 3.85
C GLY A 77 -10.86 -7.82 4.96
N GLY A 78 -11.85 -8.59 5.40
CA GLY A 78 -12.72 -8.20 6.50
C GLY A 78 -14.05 -7.58 6.07
N ASN A 79 -14.81 -7.11 7.06
CA ASN A 79 -16.13 -6.55 6.84
C ASN A 79 -16.05 -5.06 6.44
N ARG A 80 -17.10 -4.59 5.82
CA ARG A 80 -17.32 -3.17 5.59
C ARG A 80 -17.55 -2.47 6.95
N TYR A 81 -16.92 -1.33 7.16
CA TYR A 81 -17.10 -0.56 8.39
C TYR A 81 -18.51 0.04 8.45
N PHE A 82 -19.06 0.18 9.64
CA PHE A 82 -20.44 0.61 9.85
C PHE A 82 -20.69 2.11 9.64
N ASP A 83 -19.66 2.94 9.80
CA ASP A 83 -19.73 4.40 9.71
C ASP A 83 -19.46 4.98 8.30
N ILE A 84 -19.43 4.11 7.29
CA ILE A 84 -19.09 4.50 5.91
C ILE A 84 -20.02 5.55 5.32
N GLU A 85 -21.30 5.56 5.71
CA GLU A 85 -22.27 6.56 5.24
C GLU A 85 -21.92 7.95 5.73
N LYS A 86 -21.30 8.06 6.92
CA LYS A 86 -20.83 9.32 7.49
C LYS A 86 -19.46 9.73 6.93
N THR A 87 -18.60 8.77 6.66
CA THR A 87 -17.21 9.01 6.27
C THR A 87 -17.00 9.04 4.75
N GLY A 88 -17.91 8.45 3.97
CA GLY A 88 -17.79 8.30 2.52
C GLY A 88 -16.84 7.20 2.06
N GLY A 89 -16.31 6.39 3.00
CA GLY A 89 -15.45 5.26 2.70
C GLY A 89 -16.17 4.03 2.16
N GLY A 90 -15.44 2.97 1.86
CA GLY A 90 -16.01 1.66 1.52
C GLY A 90 -16.73 1.58 0.18
N LYS A 91 -16.49 2.52 -0.72
CA LYS A 91 -17.13 2.55 -2.07
C LYS A 91 -16.68 1.40 -2.98
N LEU A 92 -15.53 0.82 -2.70
CA LEU A 92 -14.95 -0.27 -3.47
C LEU A 92 -15.04 -1.63 -2.76
N TYR A 93 -15.93 -1.73 -1.75
CA TYR A 93 -16.12 -2.97 -1.00
C TYR A 93 -16.54 -4.12 -1.92
N LYS A 94 -15.87 -5.26 -1.78
CA LYS A 94 -15.97 -6.45 -2.65
C LYS A 94 -15.53 -6.24 -4.11
N LYS A 95 -15.33 -4.99 -4.57
CA LYS A 95 -14.76 -4.70 -5.89
C LYS A 95 -13.24 -4.83 -5.85
N VAL A 96 -12.61 -4.23 -4.83
CA VAL A 96 -11.18 -4.41 -4.54
C VAL A 96 -11.04 -5.49 -3.47
N THR A 97 -10.21 -6.47 -3.76
CA THR A 97 -9.99 -7.66 -2.93
C THR A 97 -8.51 -7.97 -2.83
N ASN A 98 -8.14 -8.84 -1.88
CA ASN A 98 -6.76 -9.34 -1.81
C ASN A 98 -6.30 -10.01 -3.12
N ALA A 99 -7.20 -10.66 -3.85
CA ALA A 99 -6.87 -11.39 -5.08
C ALA A 99 -6.54 -10.48 -6.27
N ASN A 100 -7.03 -9.22 -6.29
CA ASN A 100 -6.86 -8.31 -7.42
C ASN A 100 -6.09 -7.03 -7.10
N SER A 101 -5.42 -6.96 -5.94
CA SER A 101 -4.68 -5.77 -5.52
C SER A 101 -3.25 -6.07 -5.06
N ILE A 102 -2.39 -5.07 -5.22
CA ILE A 102 -1.08 -4.97 -4.57
C ILE A 102 -1.22 -4.02 -3.38
N SER A 103 -0.73 -4.42 -2.20
CA SER A 103 -0.74 -3.58 -1.00
C SER A 103 0.63 -3.00 -0.71
N ILE A 104 0.64 -1.69 -0.39
CA ILE A 104 1.84 -0.93 -0.02
C ILE A 104 1.61 -0.34 1.37
N GLU A 105 2.42 -0.74 2.34
CA GLU A 105 2.44 -0.22 3.70
C GLU A 105 3.51 0.86 3.84
N MET A 106 3.10 2.08 4.16
CA MET A 106 4.02 3.17 4.48
C MET A 106 4.38 3.14 5.96
N CYS A 107 5.67 3.09 6.26
CA CYS A 107 6.25 2.99 7.60
C CYS A 107 6.57 4.36 8.20
N GLY A 108 6.89 4.40 9.50
CA GLY A 108 7.43 5.57 10.19
C GLY A 108 6.42 6.65 10.54
N THR A 109 5.13 6.30 10.61
CA THR A 109 4.07 7.22 11.03
C THR A 109 4.23 7.58 12.51
N LYS A 110 4.15 8.87 12.87
CA LYS A 110 4.25 9.32 14.27
C LYS A 110 2.99 9.01 15.07
N LYS A 111 3.16 8.66 16.35
CA LYS A 111 2.09 8.23 17.27
C LYS A 111 1.07 9.28 17.69
N ASP A 112 1.33 10.57 17.46
CA ASP A 112 0.50 11.66 17.96
C ASP A 112 -0.90 11.79 17.29
N GLY A 113 -1.32 10.78 16.53
CA GLY A 113 -2.59 10.76 15.79
C GLY A 113 -2.68 11.80 14.66
N LYS A 114 -1.75 12.74 14.64
CA LYS A 114 -1.55 13.75 13.58
C LYS A 114 -0.37 13.39 12.70
N GLY A 115 0.33 12.29 13.04
CA GLY A 115 1.50 11.83 12.35
C GLY A 115 1.19 11.45 10.92
N THR A 116 2.11 11.77 10.07
CA THR A 116 2.11 11.40 8.66
C THR A 116 3.42 10.70 8.35
N ALA A 117 3.44 9.87 7.34
CA ALA A 117 4.70 9.38 6.81
C ALA A 117 5.59 10.56 6.40
N SER A 118 6.90 10.39 6.48
CA SER A 118 7.84 11.41 6.07
C SER A 118 7.66 11.77 4.59
N LYS A 119 8.12 12.95 4.19
CA LYS A 119 8.15 13.34 2.77
C LYS A 119 8.94 12.34 1.91
N LYS A 120 9.99 11.73 2.49
CA LYS A 120 10.86 10.77 1.81
C LYS A 120 10.17 9.42 1.63
N THR A 121 9.52 8.89 2.68
CA THR A 121 8.66 7.70 2.59
C THR A 121 7.54 7.89 1.56
N MET A 122 6.86 9.05 1.55
CA MET A 122 5.83 9.36 0.55
C MET A 122 6.38 9.42 -0.87
N LYS A 123 7.60 9.98 -1.07
CA LYS A 123 8.26 9.99 -2.37
C LYS A 123 8.57 8.58 -2.84
N ASN A 124 9.09 7.74 -1.95
CA ASN A 124 9.44 6.35 -2.25
C ASN A 124 8.18 5.50 -2.56
N ALA A 125 7.10 5.69 -1.80
CA ALA A 125 5.82 5.03 -2.07
C ALA A 125 5.21 5.46 -3.41
N ALA A 126 5.29 6.75 -3.75
CA ALA A 126 4.84 7.26 -5.04
C ALA A 126 5.65 6.67 -6.20
N ALA A 127 6.98 6.56 -6.06
CA ALA A 127 7.84 5.91 -7.06
C ALA A 127 7.49 4.43 -7.26
N LEU A 128 7.22 3.71 -6.17
CA LEU A 128 6.75 2.33 -6.25
C LEU A 128 5.38 2.22 -6.94
N CYS A 129 4.47 3.16 -6.69
CA CYS A 129 3.18 3.20 -7.40
C CYS A 129 3.39 3.33 -8.91
N VAL A 130 4.23 4.26 -9.37
CA VAL A 130 4.55 4.45 -10.79
C VAL A 130 5.06 3.14 -11.40
N GLU A 131 6.07 2.52 -10.79
CA GLU A 131 6.64 1.25 -11.24
C GLU A 131 5.58 0.14 -11.38
N LEU A 132 4.70 0.01 -10.39
CA LEU A 132 3.64 -1.01 -10.41
C LEU A 132 2.52 -0.67 -11.43
N MET A 133 2.20 0.61 -11.60
CA MET A 133 1.25 1.09 -12.61
C MET A 133 1.74 0.74 -14.02
N GLU A 134 3.00 1.04 -14.33
CA GLU A 134 3.62 0.70 -15.62
C GLU A 134 3.68 -0.83 -15.82
N LYS A 135 4.14 -1.55 -14.80
CA LYS A 135 4.31 -3.01 -14.86
C LYS A 135 3.01 -3.76 -15.11
N TYR A 136 1.89 -3.31 -14.55
CA TYR A 136 0.60 -4.02 -14.59
C TYR A 136 -0.49 -3.32 -15.40
N GLY A 137 -0.19 -2.18 -16.03
CA GLY A 137 -1.16 -1.40 -16.78
C GLY A 137 -2.27 -0.84 -15.88
N ILE A 138 -1.92 -0.41 -14.68
CA ILE A 138 -2.86 0.16 -13.70
C ILE A 138 -2.91 1.68 -13.91
N ASP A 139 -4.10 2.23 -14.10
CA ASP A 139 -4.30 3.68 -14.17
C ASP A 139 -4.41 4.33 -12.77
N MET A 140 -4.42 5.66 -12.73
CA MET A 140 -4.47 6.43 -11.50
C MET A 140 -5.77 6.23 -10.70
N ASP A 141 -6.88 5.91 -11.35
CA ASP A 141 -8.16 5.69 -10.68
C ASP A 141 -8.20 4.36 -9.93
N HIS A 142 -7.28 3.46 -10.24
CA HIS A 142 -7.08 2.18 -9.58
C HIS A 142 -5.98 2.21 -8.49
N VAL A 143 -5.40 3.38 -8.23
CA VAL A 143 -4.57 3.65 -7.03
C VAL A 143 -5.49 4.19 -5.95
N VAL A 144 -5.72 3.41 -4.90
CA VAL A 144 -6.77 3.65 -3.91
C VAL A 144 -6.24 3.51 -2.47
N ARG A 145 -6.97 4.04 -1.49
CA ARG A 145 -6.72 3.86 -0.06
C ARG A 145 -7.45 2.61 0.45
N HIS A 146 -6.96 1.99 1.51
CA HIS A 146 -7.74 0.97 2.24
C HIS A 146 -9.11 1.52 2.69
N PHE A 147 -9.16 2.82 3.03
CA PHE A 147 -10.40 3.55 3.30
C PHE A 147 -11.42 3.43 2.17
N ASP A 148 -11.00 3.58 0.93
CA ASP A 148 -11.89 3.48 -0.24
C ASP A 148 -12.42 2.05 -0.42
N VAL A 149 -11.67 1.03 0.05
CA VAL A 149 -12.04 -0.38 -0.07
C VAL A 149 -13.15 -0.76 0.90
N ASN A 150 -12.94 -0.62 2.21
CA ASN A 150 -13.89 -1.10 3.22
C ASN A 150 -14.27 -0.08 4.29
N GLY A 151 -13.79 1.16 4.20
CA GLY A 151 -14.07 2.24 5.14
C GLY A 151 -13.12 2.31 6.34
N LYS A 152 -12.09 1.44 6.41
CA LYS A 152 -11.07 1.53 7.45
C LYS A 152 -10.33 2.86 7.35
N HIS A 153 -10.11 3.56 8.47
CA HIS A 153 -9.33 4.81 8.51
C HIS A 153 -7.83 4.54 8.25
N CYS A 154 -7.51 4.17 7.02
CA CYS A 154 -6.17 3.77 6.60
C CYS A 154 -5.89 4.19 5.14
N PRO A 155 -4.79 4.89 4.87
CA PRO A 155 -3.89 5.58 5.82
C PRO A 155 -4.59 6.76 6.49
N VAL A 156 -4.43 6.90 7.81
CA VAL A 156 -5.15 7.94 8.59
C VAL A 156 -4.89 9.36 8.08
N TYR A 157 -3.69 9.65 7.62
CA TYR A 157 -3.31 10.97 7.10
C TYR A 157 -3.81 11.26 5.69
N PHE A 158 -4.40 10.28 5.02
CA PHE A 158 -5.08 10.44 3.74
C PHE A 158 -6.61 10.38 3.87
N MET A 159 -7.15 10.47 5.09
CA MET A 159 -8.60 10.60 5.29
C MET A 159 -9.14 11.94 4.76
N ASN A 160 -8.31 12.96 4.71
CA ASN A 160 -8.60 14.21 4.01
C ASN A 160 -8.34 14.05 2.51
N ASP A 161 -9.37 14.27 1.68
CA ASP A 161 -9.28 14.09 0.23
C ASP A 161 -8.25 15.02 -0.42
N ALA A 162 -8.06 16.24 0.09
CA ALA A 162 -7.02 17.15 -0.42
C ALA A 162 -5.60 16.59 -0.17
N ALA A 163 -5.38 15.95 0.98
CA ALA A 163 -4.10 15.29 1.26
C ALA A 163 -3.89 14.04 0.36
N TRP A 164 -4.97 13.31 0.07
CA TRP A 164 -4.95 12.18 -0.86
C TRP A 164 -4.65 12.62 -2.29
N GLU A 165 -5.34 13.63 -2.80
CA GLU A 165 -5.07 14.18 -4.14
C GLU A 165 -3.63 14.70 -4.26
N LYS A 166 -3.12 15.37 -3.24
CA LYS A 166 -1.72 15.81 -3.18
C LYS A 166 -0.71 14.66 -3.26
N PHE A 167 -1.06 13.48 -2.74
CA PHE A 167 -0.24 12.27 -2.92
C PHE A 167 -0.35 11.73 -4.34
N LYS A 168 -1.54 11.70 -4.93
CA LYS A 168 -1.71 11.32 -6.35
C LYS A 168 -0.95 12.26 -7.29
N ASP A 169 -0.90 13.57 -6.99
CA ASP A 169 -0.08 14.52 -7.76
C ASP A 169 1.41 14.19 -7.69
N ARG A 170 1.90 13.66 -6.57
CA ARG A 170 3.29 13.17 -6.49
C ARG A 170 3.53 12.00 -7.44
N ILE A 171 2.58 11.07 -7.55
CA ILE A 171 2.67 9.95 -8.49
C ILE A 171 2.70 10.48 -9.93
N ARG A 172 1.79 11.40 -10.29
CA ARG A 172 1.73 12.03 -11.63
C ARG A 172 3.03 12.73 -11.99
N ASN A 173 3.59 13.51 -11.06
CA ASN A 173 4.81 14.27 -11.30
C ASN A 173 6.05 13.39 -11.43
N GLN A 174 6.10 12.23 -10.81
CA GLN A 174 7.21 11.28 -10.97
C GLN A 174 7.20 10.62 -12.37
N ASN A 175 6.04 10.37 -12.96
CA ASN A 175 5.95 9.91 -14.34
C ASN A 175 6.57 10.91 -15.33
N PHE A 176 6.41 12.24 -15.10
CA PHE A 176 6.99 13.26 -15.94
C PHE A 176 8.51 13.40 -15.79
N GLU A 177 9.09 13.05 -14.63
CA GLU A 177 10.55 13.06 -14.42
C GLU A 177 11.23 11.86 -15.09
N THR A 178 10.58 10.70 -15.13
CA THR A 178 11.08 9.50 -15.82
C THR A 178 11.05 9.68 -17.35
N ASP A 179 9.99 10.26 -17.92
CA ASP A 179 9.89 10.52 -19.36
C ASP A 179 10.97 11.49 -19.88
N LYS A 180 11.40 12.45 -19.04
CA LYS A 180 12.46 13.41 -19.42
C LYS A 180 13.88 12.83 -19.38
N SER A 181 14.10 11.67 -18.79
CA SER A 181 15.40 11.02 -18.74
C SER A 181 15.73 10.19 -20.00
N TYR A 182 14.81 10.13 -20.96
CA TYR A 182 14.95 9.41 -22.23
C TYR A 182 15.04 10.33 -23.47
N VAL A 183 15.24 11.64 -23.27
CA VAL A 183 15.41 12.61 -24.36
C VAL A 183 16.84 13.15 -24.39
#